data_0714dc501767a2931b5599a43e71e3d4
#
_entry.id   0714dc501767a2931b5599a43e71e3d4
#
_cell.length_a   1.000
_cell.length_b   1.000
_cell.length_c   1.000
_cell.angle_alpha   90.00
_cell.angle_beta   90.00
_cell.angle_gamma   90.00
#
_symmetry.space_group_name_H-M   'P 1'
#
loop_
_entity.id
_entity.type
_entity.pdbx_description
1 polymer ?
#
loop_
_entity_poly.entity_id
_entity_poly.type
_entity_poly.pdbx_seq_one_letter_code
_entity_poly.pdbx_strand_id
1 'polypeptide(L)'
;MTALAEPETIAEPLPAVADPSGSTMIVFESVKKVYEPNVTALTGVSFTIDKGEFVFVVGASGSGKSTVIRLLLKEIEPTEGRIIVGGRDLGRLKGSKVPLLRRNLGCVFQDFKLLPNRTAAENIGYALRVQGESNAQIRKKVPEVLNLVGLAHKMNSRPEELSGGEQQRVSIARAFVNHPPLLICDEPTGNLDPDTSVGIMQLLYRINRTGTTILMVTHDREMVDKMRKRVIALEAGRLVRDERRGGYTEE
;
A
#
# COMPACT_ATOMS: atom_id res chain seq x y z
N MET A 1 -42.43 -35.22 -1.51
CA MET A 1 -41.11 -35.50 -2.11
C MET A 1 -40.39 -34.17 -2.14
N THR A 2 -39.57 -33.95 -1.15
CA THR A 2 -38.79 -32.70 -0.96
C THR A 2 -37.42 -32.98 -1.56
N ALA A 3 -37.06 -32.26 -2.62
CA ALA A 3 -35.75 -32.35 -3.24
C ALA A 3 -34.69 -31.77 -2.26
N LEU A 4 -33.72 -32.58 -1.90
CA LEU A 4 -32.53 -32.19 -1.17
C LEU A 4 -31.66 -31.34 -2.10
N ALA A 5 -31.35 -30.13 -1.71
CA ALA A 5 -30.37 -29.28 -2.38
C ALA A 5 -28.99 -29.96 -2.34
N GLU A 6 -28.33 -30.05 -3.49
CA GLU A 6 -26.94 -30.52 -3.58
C GLU A 6 -26.01 -29.56 -2.84
N PRO A 7 -24.96 -30.06 -2.16
CA PRO A 7 -24.00 -29.19 -1.50
C PRO A 7 -23.18 -28.44 -2.55
N GLU A 8 -23.11 -27.11 -2.40
CA GLU A 8 -22.23 -26.24 -3.17
C GLU A 8 -20.79 -26.77 -3.13
N THR A 9 -20.22 -26.97 -4.29
CA THR A 9 -18.85 -27.41 -4.49
C THR A 9 -17.92 -26.35 -3.88
N ILE A 10 -17.26 -26.69 -2.77
CA ILE A 10 -16.20 -25.89 -2.18
C ILE A 10 -15.10 -25.80 -3.24
N ALA A 11 -14.85 -24.61 -3.77
CA ALA A 11 -13.74 -24.36 -4.69
C ALA A 11 -12.43 -24.83 -4.05
N GLU A 12 -11.69 -25.67 -4.76
CA GLU A 12 -10.38 -26.14 -4.29
C GLU A 12 -9.46 -24.95 -4.00
N PRO A 13 -8.70 -24.98 -2.88
CA PRO A 13 -7.72 -23.95 -2.59
C PRO A 13 -6.65 -23.93 -3.68
N LEU A 14 -6.41 -22.75 -4.26
CA LEU A 14 -5.36 -22.55 -5.24
C LEU A 14 -4.01 -23.01 -4.64
N PRO A 15 -3.14 -23.68 -5.44
CA PRO A 15 -1.89 -24.26 -4.93
C PRO A 15 -0.99 -23.19 -4.32
N ALA A 16 -0.36 -23.53 -3.20
CA ALA A 16 0.60 -22.70 -2.50
C ALA A 16 1.70 -22.22 -3.46
N VAL A 17 1.83 -20.89 -3.64
CA VAL A 17 2.85 -20.31 -4.50
C VAL A 17 4.16 -20.24 -3.74
N ALA A 18 4.98 -21.29 -3.88
CA ALA A 18 6.40 -21.18 -3.57
C ALA A 18 7.05 -20.32 -4.66
N ASP A 19 7.70 -19.22 -4.28
CA ASP A 19 8.49 -18.41 -5.22
C ASP A 19 9.97 -18.87 -5.21
N PRO A 20 10.39 -19.74 -6.14
CA PRO A 20 11.79 -20.13 -6.28
C PRO A 20 12.63 -19.05 -6.96
N SER A 21 12.04 -18.00 -7.55
CA SER A 21 12.75 -16.99 -8.36
C SER A 21 13.19 -15.76 -7.56
N GLY A 22 12.70 -15.56 -6.33
CA GLY A 22 12.96 -14.35 -5.54
C GLY A 22 12.36 -13.08 -6.15
N SER A 23 11.43 -13.21 -7.12
CA SER A 23 10.79 -12.08 -7.82
C SER A 23 9.61 -11.49 -7.06
N THR A 24 9.01 -12.26 -6.14
CA THR A 24 7.79 -11.88 -5.43
C THR A 24 8.06 -10.89 -4.30
N MET A 25 7.23 -9.85 -4.20
CA MET A 25 7.25 -8.84 -3.13
C MET A 25 6.29 -9.17 -2.01
N ILE A 26 5.05 -9.57 -2.35
CA ILE A 26 3.98 -9.87 -1.40
C ILE A 26 3.38 -11.23 -1.72
N VAL A 27 3.15 -12.04 -0.69
CA VAL A 27 2.39 -13.30 -0.80
C VAL A 27 1.34 -13.32 0.31
N PHE A 28 0.09 -13.55 -0.06
CA PHE A 28 -1.00 -13.93 0.82
C PHE A 28 -1.38 -15.38 0.50
N GLU A 29 -1.36 -16.25 1.51
CA GLU A 29 -1.72 -17.67 1.39
C GLU A 29 -2.89 -17.96 2.32
N SER A 30 -4.10 -18.14 1.77
CA SER A 30 -5.34 -18.48 2.50
C SER A 30 -5.58 -17.62 3.75
N VAL A 31 -5.34 -16.30 3.62
CA VAL A 31 -5.37 -15.37 4.76
C VAL A 31 -6.80 -15.13 5.20
N LYS A 32 -7.07 -15.44 6.47
CA LYS A 32 -8.33 -15.13 7.15
C LYS A 32 -8.07 -14.15 8.28
N LYS A 33 -8.97 -13.18 8.44
CA LYS A 33 -8.96 -12.25 9.58
C LYS A 33 -10.35 -12.08 10.14
N VAL A 34 -10.49 -12.46 11.40
CA VAL A 34 -11.69 -12.23 12.22
C VAL A 34 -11.33 -11.22 13.30
N TYR A 35 -12.14 -10.17 13.44
CA TYR A 35 -12.09 -9.25 14.57
C TYR A 35 -13.11 -9.67 15.62
N GLU A 36 -12.77 -9.52 16.88
CA GLU A 36 -13.73 -9.72 17.97
C GLU A 36 -14.89 -8.68 17.93
N PRO A 37 -16.14 -9.04 18.26
CA PRO A 37 -16.51 -10.37 18.76
C PRO A 37 -16.75 -11.42 17.67
N ASN A 38 -16.92 -11.12 16.38
CA ASN A 38 -17.09 -12.11 15.29
C ASN A 38 -17.21 -11.44 13.90
N VAL A 39 -16.48 -10.35 13.64
CA VAL A 39 -16.50 -9.67 12.34
C VAL A 39 -15.43 -10.25 11.43
N THR A 40 -15.82 -11.05 10.44
CA THR A 40 -14.89 -11.59 9.45
C THR A 40 -14.56 -10.51 8.41
N ALA A 41 -13.32 -10.06 8.40
CA ALA A 41 -12.84 -9.04 7.48
C ALA A 41 -12.16 -9.62 6.22
N LEU A 42 -11.52 -10.79 6.34
CA LEU A 42 -10.97 -11.54 5.22
C LEU A 42 -11.28 -13.03 5.38
N THR A 43 -11.59 -13.70 4.26
CA THR A 43 -12.02 -15.11 4.23
C THR A 43 -11.18 -15.88 3.21
N GLY A 44 -10.00 -16.38 3.64
CA GLY A 44 -9.15 -17.25 2.83
C GLY A 44 -8.56 -16.54 1.59
N VAL A 45 -8.18 -15.27 1.69
CA VAL A 45 -7.65 -14.48 0.58
C VAL A 45 -6.24 -14.95 0.20
N SER A 46 -6.04 -15.24 -1.10
CA SER A 46 -4.75 -15.66 -1.65
C SER A 46 -4.42 -14.85 -2.90
N PHE A 47 -3.25 -14.22 -2.93
CA PHE A 47 -2.67 -13.54 -4.10
C PHE A 47 -1.17 -13.34 -3.92
N THR A 48 -0.47 -13.06 -5.01
CA THR A 48 0.94 -12.67 -5.00
C THR A 48 1.11 -11.34 -5.74
N ILE A 49 2.10 -10.54 -5.36
CA ILE A 49 2.49 -9.32 -6.08
C ILE A 49 3.99 -9.40 -6.32
N ASP A 50 4.41 -9.21 -7.56
CA ASP A 50 5.81 -9.25 -7.93
C ASP A 50 6.51 -7.90 -7.68
N LYS A 51 7.85 -7.95 -7.56
CA LYS A 51 8.67 -6.74 -7.41
C LYS A 51 8.50 -5.81 -8.61
N GLY A 52 8.33 -4.52 -8.35
CA GLY A 52 8.14 -3.50 -9.37
C GLY A 52 6.73 -3.44 -9.96
N GLU A 53 5.78 -4.29 -9.55
CA GLU A 53 4.38 -4.16 -9.97
C GLU A 53 3.73 -2.90 -9.39
N PHE A 54 2.76 -2.35 -10.13
CA PHE A 54 1.79 -1.37 -9.64
C PHE A 54 0.44 -2.06 -9.58
N VAL A 55 -0.10 -2.23 -8.38
CA VAL A 55 -1.33 -3.00 -8.13
C VAL A 55 -2.35 -2.15 -7.40
N PHE A 56 -3.57 -2.12 -7.93
CA PHE A 56 -4.73 -1.57 -7.25
C PHE A 56 -5.45 -2.65 -6.44
N VAL A 57 -5.83 -2.33 -5.21
CA VAL A 57 -6.77 -3.13 -4.41
C VAL A 57 -8.06 -2.32 -4.31
N VAL A 58 -9.12 -2.84 -4.92
CA VAL A 58 -10.42 -2.17 -5.04
C VAL A 58 -11.53 -2.95 -4.34
N GLY A 59 -12.67 -2.30 -4.15
CA GLY A 59 -13.87 -2.91 -3.55
C GLY A 59 -14.67 -1.91 -2.74
N ALA A 60 -15.90 -2.25 -2.39
CA ALA A 60 -16.79 -1.42 -1.59
C ALA A 60 -16.22 -1.14 -0.19
N SER A 61 -16.78 -0.16 0.53
CA SER A 61 -16.45 0.06 1.93
C SER A 61 -16.74 -1.22 2.73
N GLY A 62 -15.83 -1.57 3.64
CA GLY A 62 -15.93 -2.80 4.43
C GLY A 62 -15.50 -4.09 3.71
N SER A 63 -15.03 -4.04 2.44
CA SER A 63 -14.61 -5.24 1.69
C SER A 63 -13.31 -5.89 2.19
N GLY A 64 -12.58 -5.27 3.14
CA GLY A 64 -11.35 -5.83 3.71
C GLY A 64 -10.06 -5.11 3.29
N LYS A 65 -10.13 -4.07 2.44
CA LYS A 65 -8.94 -3.34 1.92
C LYS A 65 -8.01 -2.80 3.02
N SER A 66 -8.56 -2.07 3.99
CA SER A 66 -7.78 -1.52 5.11
C SER A 66 -7.20 -2.63 6.00
N THR A 67 -7.87 -3.79 6.06
CA THR A 67 -7.36 -4.98 6.77
C THR A 67 -6.11 -5.52 6.07
N VAL A 68 -6.09 -5.55 4.73
CA VAL A 68 -4.89 -5.94 3.95
C VAL A 68 -3.71 -5.02 4.29
N ILE A 69 -3.92 -3.69 4.30
CA ILE A 69 -2.86 -2.73 4.68
C ILE A 69 -2.35 -2.99 6.09
N ARG A 70 -3.24 -3.10 7.07
CA ARG A 70 -2.87 -3.32 8.48
C ARG A 70 -2.10 -4.63 8.71
N LEU A 71 -2.44 -5.68 7.96
CA LEU A 71 -1.71 -6.95 7.97
C LEU A 71 -0.31 -6.79 7.39
N LEU A 72 -0.15 -6.10 6.25
CA LEU A 72 1.15 -5.83 5.61
C LEU A 72 2.06 -5.00 6.52
N LEU A 73 1.50 -4.02 7.23
CA LEU A 73 2.21 -3.20 8.21
C LEU A 73 2.49 -3.93 9.55
N LYS A 74 2.02 -5.18 9.68
CA LYS A 74 2.11 -5.94 10.94
C LYS A 74 1.54 -5.15 12.13
N GLU A 75 0.44 -4.41 11.91
CA GLU A 75 -0.34 -3.78 12.98
C GLU A 75 -1.28 -4.78 13.64
N ILE A 76 -1.70 -5.77 12.86
CA ILE A 76 -2.55 -6.89 13.28
C ILE A 76 -1.98 -8.19 12.71
N GLU A 77 -2.37 -9.31 13.35
CA GLU A 77 -2.04 -10.66 12.90
C GLU A 77 -3.21 -11.26 12.12
N PRO A 78 -2.97 -12.12 11.11
CA PRO A 78 -4.02 -12.94 10.55
C PRO A 78 -4.53 -13.93 11.59
N THR A 79 -5.81 -14.33 11.47
CA THR A 79 -6.38 -15.41 12.30
C THR A 79 -5.93 -16.78 11.78
N GLU A 80 -5.85 -16.91 10.46
CA GLU A 80 -5.37 -18.10 9.76
C GLU A 80 -4.62 -17.67 8.49
N GLY A 81 -3.83 -18.59 7.92
CA GLY A 81 -3.07 -18.34 6.71
C GLY A 81 -1.71 -17.69 6.97
N ARG A 82 -1.04 -17.28 5.88
CA ARG A 82 0.35 -16.83 5.92
C ARG A 82 0.53 -15.59 5.05
N ILE A 83 1.41 -14.68 5.50
CA ILE A 83 1.77 -13.46 4.76
C ILE A 83 3.28 -13.36 4.70
N ILE A 84 3.81 -13.17 3.46
CA ILE A 84 5.23 -12.94 3.22
C ILE A 84 5.38 -11.57 2.57
N VAL A 85 6.34 -10.77 3.04
CA VAL A 85 6.69 -9.46 2.47
C VAL A 85 8.20 -9.38 2.28
N GLY A 86 8.66 -9.16 1.05
CA GLY A 86 10.08 -9.09 0.71
C GLY A 86 10.84 -10.34 1.16
N GLY A 87 10.26 -11.53 1.00
CA GLY A 87 10.81 -12.82 1.40
C GLY A 87 10.74 -13.11 2.90
N ARG A 88 10.14 -12.23 3.72
CA ARG A 88 10.02 -12.41 5.18
C ARG A 88 8.61 -12.83 5.57
N ASP A 89 8.49 -13.97 6.22
CA ASP A 89 7.24 -14.45 6.81
C ASP A 89 6.87 -13.59 8.02
N LEU A 90 5.74 -12.85 7.91
CA LEU A 90 5.29 -11.95 8.97
C LEU A 90 4.84 -12.71 10.23
N GLY A 91 4.30 -13.93 10.09
CA GLY A 91 3.89 -14.76 11.22
C GLY A 91 5.06 -15.17 12.12
N ARG A 92 6.25 -15.33 11.51
CA ARG A 92 7.49 -15.68 12.23
C ARG A 92 8.28 -14.47 12.73
N LEU A 93 7.85 -13.25 12.38
CA LEU A 93 8.58 -12.04 12.74
C LEU A 93 8.34 -11.67 14.20
N LYS A 94 9.39 -11.70 15.01
CA LYS A 94 9.34 -11.27 16.43
C LYS A 94 9.00 -9.78 16.52
N GLY A 95 8.24 -9.36 17.53
CA GLY A 95 7.81 -7.97 17.72
C GLY A 95 8.95 -6.95 17.68
N SER A 96 10.13 -7.29 18.26
CA SER A 96 11.35 -6.45 18.21
C SER A 96 11.89 -6.21 16.79
N LYS A 97 11.51 -7.02 15.81
CA LYS A 97 11.91 -6.89 14.39
C LYS A 97 10.88 -6.16 13.53
N VAL A 98 9.67 -5.87 14.03
CA VAL A 98 8.63 -5.12 13.32
C VAL A 98 9.11 -3.71 12.91
N PRO A 99 9.84 -2.94 13.74
CA PRO A 99 10.40 -1.66 13.30
C PRO A 99 11.35 -1.78 12.09
N LEU A 100 12.11 -2.88 11.99
CA LEU A 100 13.01 -3.12 10.85
C LEU A 100 12.22 -3.48 9.57
N LEU A 101 11.09 -4.19 9.70
CA LEU A 101 10.17 -4.41 8.58
C LEU A 101 9.64 -3.05 8.08
N ARG A 102 9.06 -2.25 8.98
CA ARG A 102 8.40 -0.97 8.65
C ARG A 102 9.36 0.07 8.05
N ARG A 103 10.66 0.03 8.42
CA ARG A 103 11.68 0.86 7.78
C ARG A 103 11.86 0.59 6.29
N ASN A 104 11.56 -0.62 5.84
CA ASN A 104 11.62 -1.02 4.42
C ASN A 104 10.28 -0.85 3.69
N LEU A 105 9.29 -0.27 4.34
CA LEU A 105 7.96 0.00 3.77
C LEU A 105 7.73 1.51 3.76
N GLY A 106 7.35 2.06 2.62
CA GLY A 106 6.80 3.41 2.55
C GLY A 106 5.28 3.36 2.73
N CYS A 107 4.71 4.33 3.47
CA CYS A 107 3.27 4.43 3.65
C CYS A 107 2.80 5.84 3.32
N VAL A 108 1.78 5.91 2.46
CA VAL A 108 1.07 7.14 2.07
C VAL A 108 -0.37 6.98 2.48
N PHE A 109 -0.91 7.95 3.23
CA PHE A 109 -2.27 7.93 3.76
C PHE A 109 -3.13 9.02 3.14
N GLN A 110 -4.44 8.84 3.16
CA GLN A 110 -5.42 9.80 2.67
C GLN A 110 -5.36 11.15 3.41
N ASP A 111 -5.10 11.13 4.71
CA ASP A 111 -5.02 12.31 5.60
C ASP A 111 -3.56 12.79 5.82
N PHE A 112 -2.68 12.49 4.88
CA PHE A 112 -1.27 12.91 4.81
C PHE A 112 -0.40 12.51 6.00
N LYS A 113 -0.92 12.47 7.21
CA LYS A 113 -0.22 12.15 8.48
C LYS A 113 1.07 12.93 8.66
N LEU A 114 1.10 14.20 8.23
CA LEU A 114 2.27 15.06 8.43
C LEU A 114 2.39 15.48 9.91
N LEU A 115 3.63 15.70 10.34
CA LEU A 115 3.94 16.27 11.64
C LEU A 115 3.62 17.78 11.59
N PRO A 116 2.59 18.28 12.32
CA PRO A 116 2.06 19.63 12.12
C PRO A 116 3.07 20.73 12.50
N ASN A 117 3.92 20.47 13.51
CA ASN A 117 4.91 21.42 14.01
C ASN A 117 6.28 21.30 13.30
N ARG A 118 6.31 20.67 12.13
CA ARG A 118 7.53 20.45 11.35
C ARG A 118 7.36 20.95 9.93
N THR A 119 8.43 21.52 9.37
CA THR A 119 8.43 21.93 7.95
C THR A 119 8.37 20.72 7.01
N ALA A 120 8.17 20.96 5.72
CA ALA A 120 8.23 19.91 4.68
C ALA A 120 9.57 19.17 4.73
N ALA A 121 10.70 19.91 4.81
CA ALA A 121 12.02 19.31 4.93
C ALA A 121 12.20 18.48 6.20
N GLU A 122 11.68 18.95 7.33
CA GLU A 122 11.77 18.22 8.59
C GLU A 122 10.91 16.97 8.62
N ASN A 123 9.71 17.01 8.01
CA ASN A 123 8.85 15.84 7.83
C ASN A 123 9.56 14.71 7.06
N ILE A 124 10.21 15.06 5.95
CA ILE A 124 10.98 14.11 5.15
C ILE A 124 12.24 13.66 5.88
N GLY A 125 12.98 14.60 6.47
CA GLY A 125 14.20 14.31 7.21
C GLY A 125 13.98 13.41 8.44
N TYR A 126 12.75 13.41 9.00
CA TYR A 126 12.39 12.53 10.10
C TYR A 126 12.47 11.04 9.70
N ALA A 127 12.00 10.68 8.50
CA ALA A 127 12.09 9.31 8.00
C ALA A 127 13.55 8.83 7.84
N LEU A 128 14.44 9.71 7.41
CA LEU A 128 15.87 9.42 7.32
C LEU A 128 16.52 9.24 8.73
N ARG A 129 16.14 10.06 9.71
CA ARG A 129 16.62 9.92 11.10
C ARG A 129 16.21 8.58 11.71
N VAL A 130 14.99 8.14 11.48
CA VAL A 130 14.49 6.83 11.95
C VAL A 130 15.29 5.66 11.35
N GLN A 131 15.85 5.84 10.14
CA GLN A 131 16.77 4.89 9.52
C GLN A 131 18.19 4.93 10.11
N GLY A 132 18.55 5.98 10.85
CA GLY A 132 19.88 6.17 11.40
C GLY A 132 20.82 6.97 10.48
N GLU A 133 20.27 7.67 9.47
CA GLU A 133 21.07 8.48 8.56
C GLU A 133 21.72 9.68 9.26
N SER A 134 22.94 10.00 8.86
CA SER A 134 23.68 11.16 9.38
C SER A 134 23.03 12.48 8.94
N ASN A 135 23.26 13.55 9.71
CA ASN A 135 22.81 14.90 9.36
C ASN A 135 23.35 15.37 7.99
N ALA A 136 24.54 14.91 7.60
CA ALA A 136 25.11 15.22 6.28
C ALA A 136 24.29 14.57 5.16
N GLN A 137 23.91 13.29 5.32
CA GLN A 137 23.06 12.58 4.35
C GLN A 137 21.66 13.18 4.30
N ILE A 138 21.06 13.54 5.43
CA ILE A 138 19.75 14.20 5.48
C ILE A 138 19.77 15.51 4.69
N ARG A 139 20.79 16.36 4.90
CA ARG A 139 20.94 17.63 4.17
C ARG A 139 21.11 17.45 2.67
N LYS A 140 21.63 16.32 2.21
CA LYS A 140 21.75 15.98 0.79
C LYS A 140 20.45 15.42 0.22
N LYS A 141 19.87 14.37 0.83
CA LYS A 141 18.73 13.61 0.30
C LYS A 141 17.41 14.40 0.34
N VAL A 142 17.18 15.25 1.36
CA VAL A 142 15.90 15.97 1.51
C VAL A 142 15.65 16.95 0.36
N PRO A 143 16.59 17.82 -0.06
CA PRO A 143 16.38 18.67 -1.24
C PRO A 143 16.19 17.88 -2.54
N GLU A 144 16.89 16.76 -2.73
CA GLU A 144 16.77 15.90 -3.90
C GLU A 144 15.33 15.37 -4.03
N VAL A 145 14.78 14.85 -2.93
CA VAL A 145 13.41 14.29 -2.94
C VAL A 145 12.35 15.39 -3.02
N LEU A 146 12.57 16.56 -2.40
CA LEU A 146 11.68 17.72 -2.54
C LEU A 146 11.64 18.20 -4.00
N ASN A 147 12.76 18.18 -4.69
CA ASN A 147 12.81 18.51 -6.11
C ASN A 147 12.05 17.47 -6.97
N LEU A 148 12.20 16.17 -6.65
CA LEU A 148 11.47 15.09 -7.32
C LEU A 148 9.94 15.29 -7.28
N VAL A 149 9.41 15.75 -6.12
CA VAL A 149 7.97 16.01 -5.93
C VAL A 149 7.55 17.44 -6.32
N GLY A 150 8.49 18.28 -6.81
CA GLY A 150 8.22 19.65 -7.27
C GLY A 150 8.03 20.68 -6.14
N LEU A 151 8.55 20.42 -4.94
CA LEU A 151 8.36 21.26 -3.75
C LEU A 151 9.65 21.85 -3.18
N ALA A 152 10.71 21.96 -3.98
CA ALA A 152 11.98 22.54 -3.51
C ALA A 152 11.81 23.96 -2.91
N HIS A 153 10.92 24.78 -3.51
CA HIS A 153 10.61 26.14 -3.06
C HIS A 153 9.77 26.20 -1.76
N LYS A 154 9.19 25.08 -1.34
CA LYS A 154 8.34 24.94 -0.13
C LYS A 154 9.04 24.19 1.01
N MET A 155 10.35 23.98 0.92
CA MET A 155 11.09 23.16 1.90
C MET A 155 10.93 23.61 3.36
N ASN A 156 10.77 24.90 3.59
CA ASN A 156 10.61 25.50 4.91
C ASN A 156 9.16 25.72 5.32
N SER A 157 8.18 25.44 4.44
CA SER A 157 6.76 25.58 4.74
C SER A 157 6.28 24.49 5.68
N ARG A 158 5.38 24.85 6.60
CA ARG A 158 4.67 23.94 7.50
C ARG A 158 3.42 23.38 6.82
N PRO A 159 2.84 22.27 7.30
CA PRO A 159 1.64 21.69 6.69
C PRO A 159 0.48 22.68 6.51
N GLU A 160 0.26 23.59 7.46
CA GLU A 160 -0.79 24.62 7.41
C GLU A 160 -0.60 25.65 6.28
N GLU A 161 0.63 25.80 5.77
CA GLU A 161 1.01 26.69 4.68
C GLU A 161 1.01 26.00 3.31
N LEU A 162 0.64 24.72 3.26
CA LEU A 162 0.63 23.88 2.08
C LEU A 162 -0.81 23.54 1.68
N SER A 163 -1.09 23.58 0.36
CA SER A 163 -2.34 23.01 -0.17
C SER A 163 -2.43 21.50 0.10
N GLY A 164 -3.62 20.91 -0.01
CA GLY A 164 -3.81 19.47 0.17
C GLY A 164 -2.92 18.63 -0.76
N GLY A 165 -2.81 19.04 -2.03
CA GLY A 165 -1.93 18.38 -3.00
C GLY A 165 -0.44 18.52 -2.66
N GLU A 166 -0.01 19.68 -2.14
CA GLU A 166 1.36 19.87 -1.65
C GLU A 166 1.64 19.02 -0.41
N GLN A 167 0.70 18.95 0.54
CA GLN A 167 0.81 18.08 1.70
C GLN A 167 0.94 16.60 1.30
N GLN A 168 0.16 16.16 0.32
CA GLN A 168 0.24 14.79 -0.18
C GLN A 168 1.59 14.52 -0.87
N ARG A 169 2.12 15.49 -1.63
CA ARG A 169 3.47 15.37 -2.22
C ARG A 169 4.56 15.28 -1.15
N VAL A 170 4.45 16.02 -0.04
CA VAL A 170 5.37 15.89 1.12
C VAL A 170 5.22 14.52 1.78
N SER A 171 4.00 14.01 1.94
CA SER A 171 3.73 12.66 2.48
C SER A 171 4.38 11.58 1.62
N ILE A 172 4.22 11.66 0.29
CA ILE A 172 4.86 10.75 -0.67
C ILE A 172 6.38 10.87 -0.59
N ALA A 173 6.93 12.09 -0.57
CA ALA A 173 8.37 12.33 -0.45
C ALA A 173 8.94 11.70 0.83
N ARG A 174 8.25 11.87 1.96
CA ARG A 174 8.62 11.24 3.24
C ARG A 174 8.59 9.71 3.16
N ALA A 175 7.57 9.14 2.52
CA ALA A 175 7.44 7.70 2.36
C ALA A 175 8.51 7.12 1.42
N PHE A 176 8.96 7.89 0.41
CA PHE A 176 9.86 7.44 -0.64
C PHE A 176 11.35 7.77 -0.38
N VAL A 177 11.70 8.71 0.51
CA VAL A 177 13.07 9.23 0.68
C VAL A 177 14.13 8.15 0.97
N ASN A 178 13.71 7.03 1.53
CA ASN A 178 14.56 5.86 1.79
C ASN A 178 14.56 4.83 0.64
N HIS A 179 13.96 5.14 -0.50
CA HIS A 179 13.81 4.23 -1.64
C HIS A 179 13.29 2.83 -1.23
N PRO A 180 12.14 2.75 -0.54
CA PRO A 180 11.62 1.48 -0.07
C PRO A 180 11.28 0.57 -1.25
N PRO A 181 11.50 -0.76 -1.14
CA PRO A 181 11.12 -1.71 -2.19
C PRO A 181 9.60 -1.85 -2.35
N LEU A 182 8.82 -1.45 -1.33
CA LEU A 182 7.35 -1.48 -1.33
C LEU A 182 6.80 -0.16 -0.78
N LEU A 183 5.91 0.46 -1.56
CA LEU A 183 5.11 1.64 -1.18
C LEU A 183 3.64 1.22 -1.09
N ILE A 184 3.05 1.40 0.08
CA ILE A 184 1.64 1.13 0.35
C ILE A 184 0.91 2.47 0.39
N CYS A 185 -0.10 2.64 -0.45
CA CYS A 185 -0.88 3.86 -0.55
C CYS A 185 -2.35 3.57 -0.17
N ASP A 186 -2.82 4.22 0.87
CA ASP A 186 -4.21 4.14 1.33
C ASP A 186 -4.96 5.38 0.88
N GLU A 187 -5.74 5.25 -0.19
CA GLU A 187 -6.54 6.33 -0.80
C GLU A 187 -5.77 7.66 -1.01
N PRO A 188 -4.61 7.66 -1.68
CA PRO A 188 -3.71 8.81 -1.72
C PRO A 188 -4.27 10.04 -2.44
N THR A 189 -5.40 9.92 -3.14
CA THR A 189 -6.10 10.97 -3.88
C THR A 189 -7.47 11.30 -3.30
N GLY A 190 -7.91 10.61 -2.25
CA GLY A 190 -9.30 10.67 -1.75
C GLY A 190 -9.75 12.05 -1.22
N ASN A 191 -8.81 12.93 -0.85
CA ASN A 191 -9.09 14.28 -0.34
C ASN A 191 -8.65 15.39 -1.32
N LEU A 192 -8.42 15.06 -2.60
CA LEU A 192 -7.86 15.97 -3.58
C LEU A 192 -8.85 16.20 -4.74
N ASP A 193 -8.72 17.35 -5.39
CA ASP A 193 -9.42 17.63 -6.63
C ASP A 193 -8.90 16.74 -7.79
N PRO A 194 -9.68 16.57 -8.87
CA PRO A 194 -9.31 15.68 -9.98
C PRO A 194 -7.96 16.01 -10.63
N ASP A 195 -7.66 17.29 -10.86
CA ASP A 195 -6.42 17.70 -11.53
C ASP A 195 -5.19 17.42 -10.66
N THR A 196 -5.29 17.72 -9.37
CA THR A 196 -4.26 17.41 -8.38
C THR A 196 -4.06 15.89 -8.28
N SER A 197 -5.14 15.11 -8.29
CA SER A 197 -5.13 13.64 -8.26
C SER A 197 -4.33 13.06 -9.43
N VAL A 198 -4.52 13.56 -10.64
CA VAL A 198 -3.73 13.17 -11.82
C VAL A 198 -2.23 13.42 -11.58
N GLY A 199 -1.88 14.57 -11.02
CA GLY A 199 -0.48 14.91 -10.69
C GLY A 199 0.14 13.98 -9.64
N ILE A 200 -0.63 13.56 -8.64
CA ILE A 200 -0.21 12.56 -7.63
C ILE A 200 0.00 11.20 -8.29
N MET A 201 -0.91 10.75 -9.14
CA MET A 201 -0.79 9.46 -9.82
C MET A 201 0.41 9.42 -10.78
N GLN A 202 0.68 10.50 -11.51
CA GLN A 202 1.89 10.62 -12.33
C GLN A 202 3.17 10.52 -11.49
N LEU A 203 3.18 11.12 -10.29
CA LEU A 203 4.29 11.02 -9.35
C LEU A 203 4.50 9.58 -8.88
N LEU A 204 3.44 8.91 -8.44
CA LEU A 204 3.49 7.50 -8.03
C LEU A 204 3.94 6.59 -9.18
N TYR A 205 3.46 6.84 -10.40
CA TYR A 205 3.92 6.10 -11.58
C TYR A 205 5.42 6.29 -11.86
N ARG A 206 5.94 7.52 -11.73
CA ARG A 206 7.39 7.78 -11.86
C ARG A 206 8.19 7.03 -10.79
N ILE A 207 7.70 6.99 -9.54
CA ILE A 207 8.31 6.23 -8.46
C ILE A 207 8.30 4.72 -8.78
N ASN A 208 7.18 4.18 -9.26
CA ASN A 208 7.10 2.77 -9.66
C ASN A 208 8.14 2.42 -10.75
N ARG A 209 8.35 3.31 -11.72
CA ARG A 209 9.35 3.12 -12.79
C ARG A 209 10.78 3.04 -12.29
N THR A 210 11.08 3.46 -11.08
CA THR A 210 12.41 3.26 -10.45
C THR A 210 12.58 1.85 -9.84
N GLY A 211 11.57 0.98 -9.96
CA GLY A 211 11.60 -0.38 -9.45
C GLY A 211 10.85 -0.57 -8.11
N THR A 212 10.31 0.50 -7.51
CA THR A 212 9.49 0.39 -6.31
C THR A 212 8.16 -0.29 -6.62
N THR A 213 7.82 -1.34 -5.88
CA THR A 213 6.48 -1.97 -5.94
C THR A 213 5.46 -1.03 -5.32
N ILE A 214 4.30 -0.86 -5.93
CA ILE A 214 3.21 -0.04 -5.38
C ILE A 214 1.96 -0.89 -5.19
N LEU A 215 1.47 -0.93 -3.96
CA LEU A 215 0.14 -1.43 -3.63
C LEU A 215 -0.72 -0.23 -3.24
N MET A 216 -1.76 0.05 -3.99
CA MET A 216 -2.65 1.19 -3.79
C MET A 216 -4.08 0.72 -3.54
N VAL A 217 -4.60 1.05 -2.38
CA VAL A 217 -6.04 0.93 -2.09
C VAL A 217 -6.72 2.19 -2.58
N THR A 218 -7.80 2.04 -3.34
CA THR A 218 -8.60 3.17 -3.83
C THR A 218 -10.03 2.75 -4.15
N HIS A 219 -10.94 3.71 -4.10
CA HIS A 219 -12.30 3.61 -4.63
C HIS A 219 -12.52 4.50 -5.86
N ASP A 220 -11.47 5.17 -6.35
CA ASP A 220 -11.48 6.03 -7.54
C ASP A 220 -11.50 5.18 -8.81
N ARG A 221 -12.71 4.96 -9.35
CA ARG A 221 -12.95 4.15 -10.54
C ARG A 221 -12.27 4.73 -11.77
N GLU A 222 -12.42 6.02 -11.98
CA GLU A 222 -11.90 6.70 -13.16
C GLU A 222 -10.38 6.59 -13.25
N MET A 223 -9.69 6.72 -12.11
CA MET A 223 -8.25 6.60 -12.05
C MET A 223 -7.76 5.17 -12.33
N VAL A 224 -8.43 4.16 -11.77
CA VAL A 224 -8.12 2.74 -12.02
C VAL A 224 -8.29 2.43 -13.50
N ASP A 225 -9.41 2.86 -14.11
CA ASP A 225 -9.73 2.61 -15.52
C ASP A 225 -8.75 3.31 -16.47
N LYS A 226 -8.33 4.54 -16.16
CA LYS A 226 -7.32 5.27 -16.94
C LYS A 226 -5.94 4.63 -16.89
N MET A 227 -5.51 4.14 -15.73
CA MET A 227 -4.16 3.61 -15.56
C MET A 227 -3.98 2.19 -16.09
N ARG A 228 -5.03 1.39 -16.16
CA ARG A 228 -5.03 0.00 -16.63
C ARG A 228 -3.86 -0.84 -16.10
N LYS A 229 -3.67 -0.78 -14.79
CA LYS A 229 -2.70 -1.63 -14.07
C LYS A 229 -3.39 -2.88 -13.54
N ARG A 230 -2.65 -3.72 -12.84
CA ARG A 230 -3.23 -4.89 -12.18
C ARG A 230 -4.24 -4.47 -11.13
N VAL A 231 -5.38 -5.14 -11.11
CA VAL A 231 -6.48 -4.90 -10.17
C VAL A 231 -6.79 -6.18 -9.41
N ILE A 232 -6.75 -6.09 -8.10
CA ILE A 232 -7.22 -7.10 -7.15
C ILE A 232 -8.51 -6.56 -6.53
N ALA A 233 -9.65 -7.21 -6.81
CA ALA A 233 -10.94 -6.80 -6.28
C ALA A 233 -11.34 -7.67 -5.09
N LEU A 234 -11.74 -6.99 -4.00
CA LEU A 234 -12.24 -7.61 -2.78
C LEU A 234 -13.72 -7.32 -2.59
N GLU A 235 -14.52 -8.36 -2.30
CA GLU A 235 -15.92 -8.25 -1.94
C GLU A 235 -16.21 -9.10 -0.70
N ALA A 236 -16.84 -8.52 0.30
CA ALA A 236 -17.17 -9.19 1.57
C ALA A 236 -16.00 -10.03 2.15
N GLY A 237 -14.78 -9.51 2.07
CA GLY A 237 -13.59 -10.18 2.58
C GLY A 237 -13.05 -11.30 1.70
N ARG A 238 -13.57 -11.48 0.49
CA ARG A 238 -13.10 -12.48 -0.48
C ARG A 238 -12.44 -11.81 -1.67
N LEU A 239 -11.45 -12.48 -2.25
CA LEU A 239 -10.90 -12.10 -3.55
C LEU A 239 -11.86 -12.59 -4.62
N VAL A 240 -12.43 -11.64 -5.39
CA VAL A 240 -13.38 -11.95 -6.47
C VAL A 240 -12.75 -11.79 -7.85
N ARG A 241 -11.68 -10.99 -7.97
CA ARG A 241 -11.01 -10.73 -9.25
C ARG A 241 -9.53 -10.41 -9.04
N ASP A 242 -8.68 -10.89 -9.95
CA ASP A 242 -7.25 -10.55 -10.03
C ASP A 242 -6.84 -10.48 -11.51
N GLU A 243 -6.74 -9.28 -12.05
CA GLU A 243 -6.48 -9.02 -13.46
C GLU A 243 -5.22 -8.19 -13.66
N ARG A 244 -4.32 -8.66 -14.52
CA ARG A 244 -3.04 -7.96 -14.80
C ARG A 244 -3.21 -6.61 -15.49
N ARG A 245 -4.31 -6.39 -16.22
CA ARG A 245 -4.71 -5.13 -16.86
C ARG A 245 -6.22 -4.98 -16.73
N GLY A 246 -6.67 -4.64 -15.54
CA GLY A 246 -8.09 -4.51 -15.22
C GLY A 246 -8.56 -3.07 -15.17
N GLY A 247 -9.89 -2.90 -15.28
CA GLY A 247 -10.61 -1.71 -14.86
C GLY A 247 -11.13 -1.86 -13.43
N TYR A 248 -11.88 -0.87 -12.95
CA TYR A 248 -12.50 -0.94 -11.63
C TYR A 248 -13.64 -1.96 -11.58
N THR A 249 -14.44 -2.05 -12.64
CA THR A 249 -15.50 -3.05 -12.87
C THR A 249 -15.12 -3.97 -14.03
N GLU A 250 -15.72 -5.16 -14.10
CA GLU A 250 -15.68 -6.01 -15.30
C GLU A 250 -16.34 -5.25 -16.46
N GLU A 251 -15.71 -5.28 -17.65
CA GLU A 251 -16.31 -4.83 -18.90
C GLU A 251 -17.31 -5.85 -19.42
#